data_648a82cbb45ff039eb9183d3a914667a
#
_entry.id   648a82cbb45ff039eb9183d3a914667a
#
_cell.length_a   1.000
_cell.length_b   1.000
_cell.length_c   1.000
_cell.angle_alpha   90.00
_cell.angle_beta   90.00
_cell.angle_gamma   90.00
#
_symmetry.space_group_name_H-M   'P 1'
#
loop_
_entity.id
_entity.type
_entity.pdbx_description
1 polymer ?
#
loop_
_entity_poly.entity_id
_entity_poly.type
_entity_poly.pdbx_seq_one_letter_code
_entity_poly.pdbx_strand_id
1 'polypeptide(L)'
;EGGDDSPVDXTHSADALRQRQIFRXPVPQXAXWIRRVVQERTLLRVLLQRREHRPYMSLDETCLSNGEVWTFLTNKDGHGGRGTLAAAIPGTKSDEIISILVGAMGKSLRRRVREVTCDLSPSMMLIAAEVFYNAHVVNDRFHVQQVYNEAVDEIRVDIRRKLIAEDNSRDKSEPPVTYSNGETMRRILARSKHTLMMAQNKWTDTQRHRANI
;
A
#
# COMPACT_ATOMS: atom_id res chain seq x y z
N GLU A 1 33.24 32.23 -11.49
CA GLU A 1 32.36 32.04 -10.31
C GLU A 1 30.91 32.20 -10.75
N GLY A 2 30.30 31.14 -11.21
CA GLY A 2 28.91 31.07 -11.56
C GLY A 2 28.32 29.84 -10.87
N GLY A 3 27.60 30.04 -9.77
CA GLY A 3 26.88 28.97 -9.10
C GLY A 3 25.73 28.51 -9.96
N ASP A 4 25.71 27.24 -10.26
CA ASP A 4 24.60 26.59 -10.96
C ASP A 4 23.48 26.26 -9.90
N ASP A 5 22.58 27.21 -9.72
CA ASP A 5 21.36 27.03 -8.93
C ASP A 5 20.25 26.47 -9.84
N SER A 6 20.42 25.22 -10.28
CA SER A 6 19.31 24.51 -10.90
C SER A 6 18.32 24.08 -9.81
N PRO A 7 17.02 24.43 -9.91
CA PRO A 7 16.04 24.04 -8.90
C PRO A 7 15.87 22.52 -8.89
N VAL A 8 16.04 21.95 -7.73
CA VAL A 8 15.75 20.52 -7.47
C VAL A 8 14.27 20.28 -7.75
N ASP A 9 14.00 19.41 -8.71
CA ASP A 9 12.68 19.12 -9.23
C ASP A 9 11.76 18.53 -8.14
N UNK A 10 11.09 19.26 -7.79
CA UNK A 10 10.26 18.92 -6.86
C UNK A 10 9.12 18.18 -7.28
N THR A 11 8.98 18.08 -8.37
CA THR A 11 7.87 17.35 -8.96
C THR A 11 7.82 15.91 -8.48
N HIS A 12 8.97 15.32 -8.14
CA HIS A 12 9.05 13.94 -7.64
C HIS A 12 8.37 13.74 -6.28
N SER A 13 8.46 14.75 -5.41
CA SER A 13 7.84 14.68 -4.07
C SER A 13 6.30 14.82 -4.14
N ALA A 14 5.83 15.72 -5.01
CA ALA A 14 4.39 15.95 -5.17
C ALA A 14 3.69 14.77 -5.86
N ASP A 15 4.34 14.10 -6.79
CA ASP A 15 3.81 12.92 -7.47
C ASP A 15 3.77 11.70 -6.53
N ALA A 16 4.76 11.52 -5.68
CA ALA A 16 4.76 10.46 -4.66
C ALA A 16 3.62 10.66 -3.66
N LEU A 17 3.34 11.92 -3.29
CA LEU A 17 2.22 12.25 -2.39
C LEU A 17 0.85 12.12 -3.08
N ARG A 18 0.75 12.49 -4.35
CA ARG A 18 -0.47 12.29 -5.15
C ARG A 18 -0.76 10.81 -5.42
N GLN A 19 0.27 9.99 -5.63
CA GLN A 19 0.11 8.55 -5.83
C GLN A 19 -0.41 7.85 -4.57
N ARG A 20 -0.01 8.31 -3.39
CA ARG A 20 -0.58 7.83 -2.12
C ARG A 20 -2.06 8.18 -1.97
N GLN A 21 -2.55 9.22 -2.66
CA GLN A 21 -3.97 9.61 -2.64
C GLN A 21 -4.83 8.83 -3.65
N ILE A 22 -4.28 8.42 -4.77
CA ILE A 22 -5.07 7.79 -5.86
C ILE A 22 -5.49 6.35 -5.49
N PHE A 23 -4.70 5.65 -4.66
CA PHE A 23 -5.01 4.29 -4.22
C PHE A 23 -5.61 4.20 -2.81
N ARG A 24 -5.98 5.35 -2.22
CA ARG A 24 -6.79 5.31 -1.01
C ARG A 24 -8.22 4.91 -1.39
N UNK A 25 -8.48 3.80 -1.36
CA UNK A 25 -9.66 3.39 -1.37
C UNK A 25 -10.23 4.11 -0.44
N PRO A 26 -11.29 4.52 -0.60
CA PRO A 26 -11.89 5.19 0.49
C PRO A 26 -11.86 4.27 1.70
N VAL A 27 -11.01 4.54 2.65
CA VAL A 27 -11.11 3.93 3.97
C VAL A 27 -12.48 4.40 4.45
N PRO A 28 -13.50 3.54 4.42
CA PRO A 28 -14.86 4.00 4.72
C PRO A 28 -14.92 4.46 6.16
N GLN A 29 -16.04 5.01 6.53
CA GLN A 29 -16.45 5.51 7.87
C GLN A 29 -15.73 4.90 9.10
N UNK A 30 -15.24 4.07 8.93
CA UNK A 30 -14.41 3.47 9.85
C UNK A 30 -13.28 4.30 10.29
N ALA A 31 -12.70 4.72 9.46
CA ALA A 31 -11.59 5.58 9.83
C ALA A 31 -11.99 6.80 10.69
N UNK A 32 -12.98 7.06 10.36
CA UNK A 32 -13.47 8.09 11.10
C UNK A 32 -13.85 7.73 12.47
N TRP A 33 -14.45 6.73 12.58
CA TRP A 33 -14.83 6.18 13.88
C TRP A 33 -13.58 5.74 14.68
N ILE A 34 -12.66 5.06 14.04
CA ILE A 34 -11.38 4.69 14.65
C ILE A 34 -10.64 5.94 15.16
N ARG A 35 -10.53 6.98 14.36
CA ARG A 35 -9.92 8.25 14.79
C ARG A 35 -10.60 8.84 16.02
N ARG A 36 -11.93 8.83 16.03
CA ARG A 36 -12.72 9.37 17.15
C ARG A 36 -12.51 8.56 18.43
N VAL A 37 -12.54 7.22 18.34
CA VAL A 37 -12.34 6.31 19.50
C VAL A 37 -10.91 6.45 20.05
N VAL A 38 -9.91 6.58 19.17
CA VAL A 38 -8.50 6.77 19.59
C VAL A 38 -8.31 8.15 20.24
N GLN A 39 -8.94 9.21 19.72
CA GLN A 39 -8.85 10.56 20.27
C GLN A 39 -9.59 10.72 21.61
N GLU A 40 -10.74 10.07 21.78
CA GLU A 40 -11.55 10.18 23.00
C GLU A 40 -10.96 9.39 24.19
N ARG A 41 -10.05 8.43 23.92
CA ARG A 41 -9.47 7.58 24.97
C ARG A 41 -7.96 7.78 25.14
N THR A 42 -7.56 9.02 25.28
CA THR A 42 -6.15 9.46 25.40
C THR A 42 -5.37 8.80 26.57
N LEU A 43 -6.06 8.11 27.49
CA LEU A 43 -5.44 7.50 28.66
C LEU A 43 -5.21 5.98 28.53
N LEU A 44 -5.79 5.31 27.52
CA LEU A 44 -5.56 3.90 27.26
C LEU A 44 -4.99 3.72 25.86
N ARG A 45 -3.69 3.64 25.78
CA ARG A 45 -2.95 3.48 24.51
C ARG A 45 -3.26 2.16 23.77
N VAL A 46 -4.02 1.27 24.40
CA VAL A 46 -4.40 -0.01 23.80
C VAL A 46 -5.91 -0.17 23.89
N LEU A 47 -6.58 -0.28 22.76
CA LEU A 47 -7.98 -0.60 22.68
C LEU A 47 -8.15 -2.09 22.37
N LEU A 48 -8.90 -2.81 23.20
CA LEU A 48 -9.17 -4.24 23.01
C LEU A 48 -10.67 -4.49 23.16
N GLN A 49 -11.29 -4.99 22.11
CA GLN A 49 -12.72 -5.32 22.07
C GLN A 49 -12.88 -6.84 21.87
N ARG A 50 -12.91 -7.58 22.97
CA ARG A 50 -12.98 -9.05 22.97
C ARG A 50 -14.20 -9.60 22.23
N ARG A 51 -15.30 -8.86 22.21
CA ARG A 51 -16.55 -9.26 21.52
C ARG A 51 -16.42 -9.29 19.99
N GLU A 52 -15.45 -8.58 19.45
CA GLU A 52 -15.26 -8.43 18.01
C GLU A 52 -14.26 -9.44 17.43
N HIS A 53 -13.78 -10.37 18.24
CA HIS A 53 -12.93 -11.47 17.76
C HIS A 53 -13.77 -12.51 17.04
N ARG A 54 -13.42 -12.77 15.79
CA ARG A 54 -14.10 -13.69 14.88
C ARG A 54 -13.11 -14.71 14.33
N PRO A 55 -13.57 -15.78 13.67
CA PRO A 55 -12.65 -16.77 13.06
C PRO A 55 -11.76 -16.19 11.97
N TYR A 56 -12.18 -15.14 11.30
CA TYR A 56 -11.46 -14.50 10.18
C TYR A 56 -11.08 -13.09 10.59
N MET A 57 -9.78 -12.86 10.76
CA MET A 57 -9.23 -11.59 11.25
C MET A 57 -8.30 -10.97 10.20
N SER A 58 -8.06 -9.68 10.32
CA SER A 58 -7.03 -8.99 9.54
C SER A 58 -6.15 -8.19 10.49
N LEU A 59 -4.84 -8.22 10.24
CA LEU A 59 -3.82 -7.49 10.98
C LEU A 59 -3.14 -6.53 10.02
N ASP A 60 -3.10 -5.25 10.36
CA ASP A 60 -2.58 -4.20 9.48
C ASP A 60 -1.96 -3.08 10.29
N GLU A 61 -1.06 -2.32 9.67
CA GLU A 61 -0.49 -1.12 10.30
C GLU A 61 -0.94 0.14 9.55
N THR A 62 -1.16 1.20 10.29
CA THR A 62 -1.58 2.48 9.71
C THR A 62 -0.90 3.63 10.44
N CYS A 63 -0.36 4.54 9.67
CA CYS A 63 0.14 5.82 10.18
C CYS A 63 -1.04 6.79 10.34
N LEU A 64 -1.25 7.28 11.55
CA LEU A 64 -2.29 8.27 11.83
C LEU A 64 -1.82 9.68 11.44
N SER A 65 -2.73 10.64 11.44
CA SER A 65 -2.50 12.01 10.97
C SER A 65 -1.39 12.75 11.74
N ASN A 66 -1.13 12.35 12.98
CA ASN A 66 -0.05 12.91 13.82
C ASN A 66 1.31 12.23 13.64
N GLY A 67 1.42 11.29 12.70
CA GLY A 67 2.65 10.53 12.44
C GLY A 67 2.83 9.29 13.30
N GLU A 68 1.95 9.02 14.24
CA GLU A 68 1.99 7.79 15.05
C GLU A 68 1.58 6.58 14.22
N VAL A 69 2.38 5.52 14.28
CA VAL A 69 2.06 4.25 13.64
C VAL A 69 1.36 3.35 14.65
N TRP A 70 0.29 2.72 14.21
CA TRP A 70 -0.54 1.84 15.04
C TRP A 70 -0.76 0.51 14.32
N THR A 71 -0.79 -0.57 15.09
CA THR A 71 -1.19 -1.89 14.61
C THR A 71 -2.67 -2.10 14.95
N PHE A 72 -3.43 -2.50 13.96
CA PHE A 72 -4.87 -2.74 14.05
C PHE A 72 -5.18 -4.22 13.82
N LEU A 73 -5.95 -4.80 14.74
CA LEU A 73 -6.55 -6.12 14.55
C LEU A 73 -8.05 -5.91 14.31
N THR A 74 -8.53 -6.38 13.17
CA THR A 74 -9.93 -6.21 12.78
C THR A 74 -10.54 -7.56 12.44
N ASN A 75 -11.87 -7.69 12.57
CA ASN A 75 -12.58 -8.85 12.07
C ASN A 75 -13.09 -8.60 10.65
N LYS A 76 -13.00 -9.61 9.80
CA LYS A 76 -13.37 -9.51 8.38
C LYS A 76 -14.88 -9.45 8.18
N ASP A 77 -15.65 -10.01 9.10
CA ASP A 77 -17.12 -10.05 9.03
C ASP A 77 -17.75 -8.64 9.11
N GLY A 78 -17.06 -7.71 9.76
CA GLY A 78 -17.53 -6.34 9.94
C GLY A 78 -17.38 -5.45 8.70
N HIS A 79 -16.63 -5.90 7.68
CA HIS A 79 -16.44 -5.19 6.40
C HIS A 79 -16.06 -3.69 6.57
N GLY A 80 -15.26 -3.38 7.59
CA GLY A 80 -14.83 -2.01 7.88
C GLY A 80 -15.87 -1.13 8.58
N GLY A 81 -17.04 -1.66 8.88
CA GLY A 81 -18.12 -0.96 9.57
C GLY A 81 -17.98 -0.97 11.09
N ARG A 82 -19.04 -0.55 11.75
CA ARG A 82 -19.11 -0.53 13.22
C ARG A 82 -18.97 -1.97 13.76
N GLY A 83 -18.10 -2.16 14.76
CA GLY A 83 -17.82 -3.48 15.34
C GLY A 83 -16.75 -4.29 14.64
N THR A 84 -16.06 -3.71 13.65
CA THR A 84 -14.94 -4.36 12.96
C THR A 84 -13.68 -4.40 13.82
N LEU A 85 -13.41 -3.35 14.59
CA LEU A 85 -12.16 -3.18 15.33
C LEU A 85 -12.12 -4.09 16.56
N ALA A 86 -11.18 -5.04 16.56
CA ALA A 86 -10.92 -5.94 17.69
C ALA A 86 -9.81 -5.41 18.60
N ALA A 87 -8.75 -4.83 18.01
CA ALA A 87 -7.68 -4.18 18.79
C ALA A 87 -7.05 -3.03 18.01
N ALA A 88 -6.57 -2.01 18.74
CA ALA A 88 -5.72 -0.95 18.24
C ALA A 88 -4.58 -0.78 19.23
N ILE A 89 -3.34 -0.93 18.78
CA ILE A 89 -2.14 -0.95 19.61
C ILE A 89 -1.13 0.03 18.99
N PRO A 90 -0.58 0.98 19.78
CA PRO A 90 0.45 1.88 19.25
C PRO A 90 1.75 1.13 18.98
N GLY A 91 2.38 1.47 17.86
CA GLY A 91 3.64 0.87 17.42
C GLY A 91 3.46 -0.32 16.50
N THR A 92 4.60 -0.88 16.08
CA THR A 92 4.67 -2.00 15.12
C THR A 92 5.69 -3.07 15.55
N LYS A 93 6.29 -2.92 16.73
CA LYS A 93 7.27 -3.89 17.22
C LYS A 93 6.59 -5.21 17.59
N SER A 94 6.96 -6.27 16.89
CA SER A 94 6.30 -7.56 17.00
C SER A 94 6.26 -8.11 18.43
N ASP A 95 7.37 -8.06 19.16
CA ASP A 95 7.46 -8.57 20.52
C ASP A 95 6.52 -7.84 21.50
N GLU A 96 6.41 -6.52 21.37
CA GLU A 96 5.50 -5.70 22.19
C GLU A 96 4.04 -6.03 21.89
N ILE A 97 3.69 -6.10 20.59
CA ILE A 97 2.32 -6.40 20.13
C ILE A 97 1.92 -7.82 20.51
N ILE A 98 2.81 -8.81 20.32
CA ILE A 98 2.58 -10.19 20.73
C ILE A 98 2.30 -10.25 22.23
N SER A 99 3.16 -9.61 23.06
CA SER A 99 2.99 -9.58 24.51
C SER A 99 1.62 -9.01 24.93
N ILE A 100 1.22 -7.89 24.31
CA ILE A 100 -0.07 -7.23 24.58
C ILE A 100 -1.23 -8.15 24.18
N LEU A 101 -1.21 -8.70 22.98
CA LEU A 101 -2.32 -9.53 22.46
C LEU A 101 -2.43 -10.86 23.24
N VAL A 102 -1.29 -11.49 23.53
CA VAL A 102 -1.27 -12.74 24.32
C VAL A 102 -1.77 -12.50 25.74
N GLY A 103 -1.32 -11.41 26.38
CA GLY A 103 -1.77 -11.06 27.74
C GLY A 103 -3.25 -10.70 27.83
N ALA A 104 -3.76 -10.02 26.80
CA ALA A 104 -5.15 -9.55 26.78
C ALA A 104 -6.15 -10.59 26.28
N MET A 105 -5.70 -11.53 25.44
CA MET A 105 -6.55 -12.55 24.80
C MET A 105 -6.26 -13.92 25.38
N GLY A 106 -7.19 -14.51 26.09
CA GLY A 106 -7.05 -15.89 26.59
C GLY A 106 -6.86 -16.90 25.46
N LYS A 107 -6.21 -18.04 25.80
CA LYS A 107 -5.92 -19.12 24.84
C LYS A 107 -7.16 -19.57 24.06
N SER A 108 -8.32 -19.67 24.71
CA SER A 108 -9.57 -20.09 24.07
C SER A 108 -9.96 -19.15 22.93
N LEU A 109 -9.82 -17.86 23.14
CA LEU A 109 -10.16 -16.83 22.13
C LEU A 109 -9.19 -16.89 20.93
N ARG A 110 -7.89 -16.99 21.21
CA ARG A 110 -6.84 -17.07 20.17
C ARG A 110 -6.97 -18.35 19.32
N ARG A 111 -7.34 -19.49 19.96
CA ARG A 111 -7.56 -20.78 19.27
C ARG A 111 -8.75 -20.77 18.31
N ARG A 112 -9.72 -19.87 18.50
CA ARG A 112 -10.92 -19.78 17.65
C ARG A 112 -10.65 -19.07 16.32
N VAL A 113 -9.55 -18.32 16.22
CA VAL A 113 -9.16 -17.66 14.98
C VAL A 113 -8.64 -18.73 14.02
N ARG A 114 -9.19 -18.77 12.82
CA ARG A 114 -8.87 -19.76 11.77
C ARG A 114 -7.99 -19.16 10.67
N GLU A 115 -8.11 -17.85 10.46
CA GLU A 115 -7.36 -17.16 9.41
C GLU A 115 -7.02 -15.74 9.87
N VAL A 116 -5.79 -15.34 9.60
CA VAL A 116 -5.34 -13.96 9.79
C VAL A 116 -4.75 -13.47 8.46
N THR A 117 -5.41 -12.49 7.86
CA THR A 117 -4.88 -11.79 6.69
C THR A 117 -3.96 -10.67 7.19
N CYS A 118 -2.75 -10.58 6.64
CA CYS A 118 -1.82 -9.49 6.95
C CYS A 118 -1.02 -9.12 5.71
N ASP A 119 -0.27 -8.03 5.81
CA ASP A 119 0.64 -7.62 4.74
C ASP A 119 1.85 -8.57 4.65
N LEU A 120 2.73 -8.30 3.69
CA LEU A 120 3.95 -9.11 3.45
C LEU A 120 5.08 -8.79 4.45
N SER A 121 4.81 -7.97 5.47
CA SER A 121 5.82 -7.60 6.48
C SER A 121 6.17 -8.79 7.36
N PRO A 122 7.46 -9.13 7.54
CA PRO A 122 7.87 -10.20 8.45
C PRO A 122 7.36 -10.00 9.89
N SER A 123 7.27 -8.76 10.36
CA SER A 123 6.76 -8.45 11.71
C SER A 123 5.28 -8.81 11.84
N MET A 124 4.45 -8.47 10.84
CA MET A 124 3.01 -8.81 10.86
C MET A 124 2.78 -10.31 10.75
N MET A 125 3.56 -10.99 9.91
CA MET A 125 3.52 -12.45 9.79
C MET A 125 3.89 -13.12 11.11
N LEU A 126 4.93 -12.63 11.79
CA LEU A 126 5.36 -13.15 13.10
C LEU A 126 4.27 -12.95 14.17
N ILE A 127 3.69 -11.74 14.24
CA ILE A 127 2.59 -11.44 15.17
C ILE A 127 1.41 -12.41 14.92
N ALA A 128 1.02 -12.57 13.66
CA ALA A 128 -0.10 -13.45 13.29
C ALA A 128 0.16 -14.90 13.72
N ALA A 129 1.37 -15.43 13.43
CA ALA A 129 1.74 -16.80 13.74
C ALA A 129 1.83 -17.07 15.27
N GLU A 130 2.45 -16.15 16.01
CA GLU A 130 2.66 -16.34 17.46
C GLU A 130 1.37 -16.14 18.27
N VAL A 131 0.56 -15.14 17.90
CA VAL A 131 -0.67 -14.86 18.63
C VAL A 131 -1.76 -15.88 18.28
N PHE A 132 -1.90 -16.22 17.00
CA PHE A 132 -2.98 -17.07 16.49
C PHE A 132 -2.45 -18.39 15.94
N TYR A 133 -1.77 -19.13 16.75
CA TYR A 133 -1.01 -20.34 16.43
C TYR A 133 -1.82 -21.47 15.76
N ASN A 134 -3.14 -21.38 15.71
CA ASN A 134 -4.02 -22.32 15.00
C ASN A 134 -4.53 -21.74 13.67
N ALA A 135 -4.21 -20.48 13.38
CA ALA A 135 -4.73 -19.79 12.20
C ALA A 135 -3.81 -19.98 10.98
N HIS A 136 -4.43 -20.02 9.82
CA HIS A 136 -3.69 -19.87 8.56
C HIS A 136 -3.36 -18.39 8.36
N VAL A 137 -2.08 -18.06 8.16
CA VAL A 137 -1.65 -16.72 7.81
C VAL A 137 -1.78 -16.55 6.29
N VAL A 138 -2.52 -15.53 5.87
CA VAL A 138 -2.83 -15.26 4.46
C VAL A 138 -2.32 -13.87 4.11
N ASN A 139 -1.59 -13.77 3.01
CA ASN A 139 -1.10 -12.48 2.53
C ASN A 139 -2.25 -11.64 1.95
N ASP A 140 -2.30 -10.36 2.31
CA ASP A 140 -3.29 -9.44 1.76
C ASP A 140 -3.05 -9.26 0.26
N ARG A 141 -4.08 -9.58 -0.52
CA ARG A 141 -4.08 -9.44 -1.98
C ARG A 141 -3.71 -8.03 -2.44
N PHE A 142 -4.11 -7.00 -1.70
CA PHE A 142 -3.78 -5.61 -2.04
C PHE A 142 -2.26 -5.39 -2.02
N HIS A 143 -1.59 -5.85 -0.96
CA HIS A 143 -0.13 -5.70 -0.83
C HIS A 143 0.62 -6.53 -1.88
N VAL A 144 0.14 -7.73 -2.18
CA VAL A 144 0.71 -8.56 -3.28
C VAL A 144 0.58 -7.83 -4.63
N GLN A 145 -0.60 -7.28 -4.90
CA GLN A 145 -0.84 -6.51 -6.14
C GLN A 145 0.03 -5.25 -6.20
N GLN A 146 0.24 -4.60 -5.06
CA GLN A 146 1.10 -3.41 -4.97
C GLN A 146 2.55 -3.77 -5.34
N VAL A 147 3.12 -4.82 -4.76
CA VAL A 147 4.48 -5.29 -5.06
C VAL A 147 4.63 -5.61 -6.55
N TYR A 148 3.64 -6.30 -7.13
CA TYR A 148 3.61 -6.59 -8.56
C TYR A 148 3.61 -5.31 -9.41
N ASN A 149 2.76 -4.35 -9.07
CA ASN A 149 2.67 -3.07 -9.79
C ASN A 149 3.98 -2.27 -9.70
N GLU A 150 4.61 -2.27 -8.53
CA GLU A 150 5.91 -1.61 -8.30
C GLU A 150 7.00 -2.24 -9.16
N ALA A 151 7.07 -3.56 -9.22
CA ALA A 151 8.05 -4.29 -10.06
C ALA A 151 7.85 -3.97 -11.55
N VAL A 152 6.61 -3.96 -12.03
CA VAL A 152 6.29 -3.59 -13.43
C VAL A 152 6.69 -2.14 -13.71
N ASP A 153 6.42 -1.22 -12.77
CA ASP A 153 6.78 0.20 -12.93
C ASP A 153 8.30 0.40 -12.93
N GLU A 154 9.03 -0.35 -12.12
CA GLU A 154 10.49 -0.31 -12.08
C GLU A 154 11.09 -0.69 -13.45
N ILE A 155 10.62 -1.78 -14.05
CA ILE A 155 11.03 -2.21 -15.40
C ILE A 155 10.75 -1.10 -16.43
N ARG A 156 9.53 -0.53 -16.38
CA ARG A 156 9.13 0.57 -17.28
C ARG A 156 10.07 1.78 -17.15
N VAL A 157 10.38 2.16 -15.90
CA VAL A 157 11.23 3.31 -15.59
C VAL A 157 12.66 3.05 -16.06
N ASP A 158 13.19 1.85 -15.89
CA ASP A 158 14.55 1.50 -16.32
C ASP A 158 14.69 1.54 -17.84
N ILE A 159 13.70 1.01 -18.57
CA ILE A 159 13.70 1.11 -20.04
C ILE A 159 13.66 2.60 -20.46
N ARG A 160 12.79 3.38 -19.81
CA ARG A 160 12.67 4.82 -20.10
C ARG A 160 13.97 5.58 -19.81
N ARG A 161 14.70 5.25 -18.74
CA ARG A 161 16.01 5.85 -18.41
C ARG A 161 17.05 5.56 -19.49
N LYS A 162 17.09 4.32 -19.97
CA LYS A 162 18.00 3.93 -21.08
C LYS A 162 17.70 4.75 -22.33
N LEU A 163 16.43 4.88 -22.71
CA LEU A 163 16.02 5.68 -23.87
C LEU A 163 16.38 7.16 -23.71
N ILE A 164 16.26 7.71 -22.51
CA ILE A 164 16.67 9.10 -22.23
C ILE A 164 18.19 9.25 -22.42
N ALA A 165 18.98 8.30 -21.94
CA ALA A 165 20.42 8.32 -22.10
C ALA A 165 20.82 8.23 -23.58
N GLU A 166 20.15 7.35 -24.33
CA GLU A 166 20.31 7.22 -25.79
C GLU A 166 19.95 8.52 -26.52
N ASP A 167 18.81 9.12 -26.21
CA ASP A 167 18.36 10.39 -26.78
C ASP A 167 19.37 11.52 -26.49
N ASN A 168 19.92 11.55 -25.29
CA ASN A 168 20.92 12.58 -24.90
C ASN A 168 22.25 12.42 -25.60
N SER A 169 22.63 11.20 -25.99
CA SER A 169 23.85 10.91 -26.71
C SER A 169 23.71 11.03 -28.23
N ARG A 170 22.49 11.11 -28.74
CA ARG A 170 22.18 11.21 -30.17
C ARG A 170 22.58 12.58 -30.71
N ASP A 171 22.97 12.63 -31.98
CA ASP A 171 23.18 13.90 -32.68
C ASP A 171 21.86 14.67 -32.79
N LYS A 172 21.84 15.89 -32.28
CA LYS A 172 20.67 16.76 -32.27
C LYS A 172 20.15 17.15 -33.65
N SER A 173 20.98 16.96 -34.70
CA SER A 173 20.56 17.20 -36.09
C SER A 173 19.60 16.12 -36.59
N GLU A 174 19.58 14.94 -35.96
CA GLU A 174 18.69 13.85 -36.34
C GLU A 174 17.38 13.93 -35.57
N PRO A 175 16.22 13.94 -36.23
CA PRO A 175 14.94 13.95 -35.53
C PRO A 175 14.75 12.63 -34.76
N PRO A 176 14.05 12.67 -33.60
CA PRO A 176 13.78 11.44 -32.85
C PRO A 176 12.84 10.50 -33.63
N VAL A 177 13.07 9.20 -33.48
CA VAL A 177 12.20 8.18 -34.10
C VAL A 177 10.79 8.27 -33.49
N THR A 178 9.81 8.48 -34.35
CA THR A 178 8.38 8.52 -33.95
C THR A 178 7.64 7.34 -34.57
N TYR A 179 6.61 6.89 -33.85
CA TYR A 179 5.72 5.82 -34.29
C TYR A 179 4.51 6.37 -35.05
N SER A 180 3.65 5.49 -35.54
CA SER A 180 2.48 5.83 -36.37
C SER A 180 1.54 6.86 -35.71
N ASN A 181 1.55 6.96 -34.39
CA ASN A 181 0.75 7.94 -33.62
C ASN A 181 1.48 9.28 -33.38
N GLY A 182 2.68 9.47 -33.94
CA GLY A 182 3.50 10.66 -33.74
C GLY A 182 4.22 10.75 -32.39
N GLU A 183 4.17 9.71 -31.59
CA GLU A 183 4.85 9.67 -30.28
C GLU A 183 6.19 8.94 -30.36
N THR A 184 7.16 9.38 -29.57
CA THR A 184 8.43 8.64 -29.36
C THR A 184 8.21 7.52 -28.32
N MET A 185 9.05 6.49 -28.33
CA MET A 185 9.01 5.42 -27.31
C MET A 185 9.12 5.99 -25.89
N ARG A 186 10.00 6.97 -25.69
CA ARG A 186 10.15 7.68 -24.41
C ARG A 186 8.82 8.28 -23.92
N ARG A 187 8.01 8.86 -24.84
CA ARG A 187 6.72 9.47 -24.51
C ARG A 187 5.64 8.39 -24.24
N ILE A 188 5.66 7.31 -25.02
CA ILE A 188 4.78 6.16 -24.84
C ILE A 188 4.98 5.56 -23.43
N LEU A 189 6.24 5.30 -23.07
CA LEU A 189 6.57 4.74 -21.76
C LEU A 189 6.22 5.70 -20.60
N ALA A 190 6.38 7.02 -20.79
CA ALA A 190 5.99 8.00 -19.77
C ALA A 190 4.49 7.92 -19.46
N ARG A 191 3.66 7.57 -20.45
CA ARG A 191 2.19 7.54 -20.35
C ARG A 191 1.61 6.15 -20.13
N SER A 192 2.44 5.10 -20.12
CA SER A 192 1.96 3.71 -20.05
C SER A 192 1.72 3.18 -18.64
N LYS A 193 2.15 3.89 -17.59
CA LYS A 193 2.08 3.40 -16.19
C LYS A 193 0.69 2.83 -15.84
N HIS A 194 -0.36 3.62 -16.00
CA HIS A 194 -1.72 3.20 -15.67
C HIS A 194 -2.24 2.09 -16.60
N THR A 195 -1.83 2.12 -17.87
CA THR A 195 -2.20 1.09 -18.84
C THR A 195 -1.65 -0.27 -18.41
N LEU A 196 -0.40 -0.32 -18.01
CA LEU A 196 0.27 -1.56 -17.56
C LEU A 196 -0.35 -2.15 -16.28
N MET A 197 -0.94 -1.29 -15.45
CA MET A 197 -1.55 -1.69 -14.17
C MET A 197 -3.05 -1.96 -14.26
N MET A 198 -3.64 -1.80 -15.45
CA MET A 198 -5.07 -1.98 -15.68
C MET A 198 -5.35 -3.18 -16.57
N ALA A 199 -6.46 -3.88 -16.29
CA ALA A 199 -6.94 -4.92 -17.19
C ALA A 199 -7.28 -4.34 -18.57
N GLN A 200 -6.93 -5.05 -19.63
CA GLN A 200 -7.06 -4.60 -21.02
C GLN A 200 -8.49 -4.17 -21.40
N ASN A 201 -9.51 -4.80 -20.82
CA ASN A 201 -10.91 -4.45 -21.08
C ASN A 201 -11.29 -3.06 -20.56
N LYS A 202 -10.48 -2.48 -19.68
CA LYS A 202 -10.67 -1.13 -19.13
C LYS A 202 -9.87 -0.05 -19.87
N TRP A 203 -9.09 -0.44 -20.88
CA TRP A 203 -8.27 0.52 -21.62
C TRP A 203 -9.13 1.41 -22.52
N THR A 204 -8.78 2.69 -22.58
CA THR A 204 -9.30 3.62 -23.58
C THR A 204 -8.75 3.25 -24.97
N ASP A 205 -9.37 3.74 -26.02
CA ASP A 205 -8.90 3.50 -27.40
C ASP A 205 -7.48 4.03 -27.61
N THR A 206 -7.15 5.18 -27.02
CA THR A 206 -5.78 5.74 -27.04
C THR A 206 -4.78 4.79 -26.37
N GLN A 207 -5.16 4.17 -25.25
CA GLN A 207 -4.30 3.20 -24.56
C GLN A 207 -4.12 1.91 -25.38
N ARG A 208 -5.19 1.41 -25.99
CA ARG A 208 -5.13 0.24 -26.90
C ARG A 208 -4.21 0.53 -28.08
N HIS A 209 -4.36 1.70 -28.69
CA HIS A 209 -3.54 2.09 -29.85
C HIS A 209 -2.04 2.14 -29.46
N ARG A 210 -1.72 2.74 -28.29
CA ARG A 210 -0.33 2.76 -27.81
C ARG A 210 0.24 1.37 -27.50
N ALA A 211 -0.59 0.45 -27.02
CA ALA A 211 -0.15 -0.90 -26.66
C ALA A 211 0.13 -1.78 -27.88
N ASN A 212 -0.38 -1.39 -29.06
CA ASN A 212 -0.23 -2.13 -30.33
C ASN A 212 0.86 -1.54 -31.22
N ILE A 213 1.62 -0.56 -30.77
CA ILE A 213 2.79 0.03 -31.46
C ILE A 213 4.04 -0.83 -31.23
#